data_7ff11abbd6be1a68698250f230fb18ed
#
_entry.id   7ff11abbd6be1a68698250f230fb18ed
#
_cell.length_a   1.000
_cell.length_b   1.000
_cell.length_c   1.000
_cell.angle_alpha   90.00
_cell.angle_beta   90.00
_cell.angle_gamma   90.00
#
_symmetry.space_group_name_H-M   'P 1'
#
loop_
_entity.id
_entity.type
_entity.pdbx_description
1 polymer ?
#
loop_
_entity_poly.entity_id
_entity_poly.type
_entity_poly.pdbx_seq_one_letter_code
_entity_poly.pdbx_strand_id
1 'polypeptide(L)'
;MQADLEDSGLSLEQGRQDEDEIHALASATEILRHRDIALLGAEEKARLDALFSSLRPRAPRRTATRRTPWRRGDVDAARTHRQMLARMGEPGDIAWRRRGLRPRRVVLLVDVSGSMSPYADALLRLAHTFVSGSAPAGTADTVEVFTVGTRLTHITRAMRQGDADRALVAASRTVPDWS
;
A
#
# COMPACT_ATOMS: atom_id res chain seq x y z
N MET A 1 15.86 -7.44 50.18
CA MET A 1 15.28 -6.04 50.11
C MET A 1 16.18 -5.07 49.35
N GLN A 2 17.39 -5.43 48.89
CA GLN A 2 18.28 -4.61 48.07
C GLN A 2 18.23 -4.95 46.58
N ALA A 3 17.85 -6.16 46.19
CA ALA A 3 17.78 -6.60 44.80
C ALA A 3 16.58 -6.03 44.00
N ASP A 4 15.48 -5.70 44.66
CA ASP A 4 14.27 -5.18 44.00
C ASP A 4 14.38 -3.70 43.61
N LEU A 5 15.34 -2.96 44.18
CA LEU A 5 15.58 -1.56 43.85
C LEU A 5 16.46 -1.35 42.61
N GLU A 6 17.37 -2.30 42.34
CA GLU A 6 18.26 -2.24 41.18
C GLU A 6 17.51 -2.62 39.88
N ASP A 7 16.59 -3.58 39.96
CA ASP A 7 15.79 -3.99 38.80
C ASP A 7 14.76 -2.91 38.35
N SER A 8 14.20 -2.16 39.30
CA SER A 8 13.34 -1.00 39.02
C SER A 8 14.08 0.16 38.36
N GLY A 9 15.36 0.37 38.70
CA GLY A 9 16.19 1.43 38.12
C GLY A 9 16.53 1.17 36.64
N LEU A 10 16.90 -0.05 36.32
CA LEU A 10 17.23 -0.47 34.95
C LEU A 10 16.01 -0.40 34.01
N SER A 11 14.83 -0.76 34.51
CA SER A 11 13.59 -0.71 33.73
C SER A 11 13.14 0.72 33.46
N LEU A 12 13.37 1.66 34.36
CA LEU A 12 13.06 3.10 34.16
C LEU A 12 14.05 3.78 33.22
N GLU A 13 15.33 3.37 33.23
CA GLU A 13 16.33 3.89 32.29
C GLU A 13 16.10 3.38 30.86
N GLN A 14 15.74 2.12 30.70
CA GLN A 14 15.34 1.56 29.41
C GLN A 14 14.10 2.25 28.85
N GLY A 15 13.07 2.49 29.65
CA GLY A 15 11.88 3.20 29.24
C GLY A 15 12.16 4.63 28.76
N ARG A 16 13.09 5.33 29.41
CA ARG A 16 13.52 6.68 28.96
C ARG A 16 14.33 6.66 27.68
N GLN A 17 15.22 5.69 27.52
CA GLN A 17 15.98 5.52 26.27
C GLN A 17 15.06 5.22 25.09
N ASP A 18 14.07 4.36 25.26
CA ASP A 18 13.08 4.04 24.24
C ASP A 18 12.22 5.29 23.87
N GLU A 19 11.84 6.10 24.84
CA GLU A 19 11.12 7.36 24.60
C GLU A 19 11.99 8.38 23.86
N ASP A 20 13.26 8.53 24.23
CA ASP A 20 14.20 9.42 23.56
C ASP A 20 14.50 8.97 22.11
N GLU A 21 14.61 7.67 21.86
CA GLU A 21 14.74 7.11 20.51
C GLU A 21 13.49 7.39 19.66
N ILE A 22 12.30 7.19 20.22
CA ILE A 22 11.04 7.47 19.53
C ILE A 22 10.92 8.97 19.20
N HIS A 23 11.30 9.84 20.13
CA HIS A 23 11.33 11.29 19.91
C HIS A 23 12.34 11.70 18.85
N ALA A 24 13.53 11.11 18.86
CA ALA A 24 14.55 11.37 17.85
C ALA A 24 14.12 10.90 16.45
N LEU A 25 13.50 9.73 16.35
CA LEU A 25 12.93 9.21 15.09
C LEU A 25 11.77 10.08 14.58
N ALA A 26 10.89 10.54 15.47
CA ALA A 26 9.78 11.43 15.12
C ALA A 26 10.30 12.77 14.59
N SER A 27 11.32 13.35 15.26
CA SER A 27 11.95 14.60 14.84
C SER A 27 12.69 14.46 13.50
N ALA A 28 13.41 13.35 13.29
CA ALA A 28 14.08 13.06 12.01
C ALA A 28 13.07 12.90 10.86
N THR A 29 11.93 12.27 11.13
CA THR A 29 10.85 12.12 10.14
C THR A 29 10.19 13.46 9.82
N GLU A 30 10.02 14.34 10.81
CA GLU A 30 9.47 15.69 10.63
C GLU A 30 10.42 16.56 9.77
N ILE A 31 11.72 16.48 10.02
CA ILE A 31 12.75 17.18 9.21
C ILE A 31 12.68 16.70 7.76
N LEU A 32 12.56 15.41 7.51
CA LEU A 32 12.46 14.86 6.15
C LEU A 32 11.22 15.34 5.37
N ARG A 33 10.14 15.65 6.05
CA ARG A 33 8.91 16.18 5.40
C ARG A 33 9.09 17.55 4.78
N HIS A 34 10.02 18.35 5.28
CA HIS A 34 10.26 19.72 4.86
C HIS A 34 11.51 19.88 3.99
N ARG A 35 12.28 18.81 3.80
CA ARG A 35 13.47 18.83 2.95
C ARG A 35 13.16 18.45 1.52
N ASP A 36 13.83 19.12 0.61
CA ASP A 36 13.80 18.77 -0.80
C ASP A 36 14.50 17.41 -1.02
N ILE A 37 13.78 16.46 -1.61
CA ILE A 37 14.27 15.09 -1.89
C ILE A 37 15.55 15.15 -2.75
N ALA A 38 15.66 16.14 -3.63
CA ALA A 38 16.83 16.35 -4.48
C ALA A 38 18.12 16.61 -3.68
N LEU A 39 17.98 17.19 -2.49
CA LEU A 39 19.10 17.56 -1.62
C LEU A 39 19.44 16.52 -0.55
N LEU A 40 18.73 15.40 -0.53
CA LEU A 40 18.96 14.34 0.46
C LEU A 40 20.29 13.62 0.22
N GLY A 41 21.04 13.42 1.29
CA GLY A 41 22.22 12.56 1.30
C GLY A 41 21.88 11.08 1.22
N ALA A 42 22.91 10.23 1.07
CA ALA A 42 22.73 8.79 0.93
C ALA A 42 22.00 8.15 2.12
N GLU A 43 22.32 8.56 3.35
CA GLU A 43 21.66 8.04 4.56
C GLU A 43 20.18 8.46 4.64
N GLU A 44 19.87 9.72 4.28
CA GLU A 44 18.51 10.22 4.28
C GLU A 44 17.65 9.53 3.20
N LYS A 45 18.24 9.24 2.03
CA LYS A 45 17.60 8.43 0.98
C LYS A 45 17.32 7.01 1.47
N ALA A 46 18.27 6.37 2.16
CA ALA A 46 18.07 5.03 2.73
C ALA A 46 16.95 5.02 3.78
N ARG A 47 16.84 6.08 4.61
CA ARG A 47 15.71 6.22 5.55
C ARG A 47 14.36 6.39 4.83
N LEU A 48 14.34 7.19 3.76
CA LEU A 48 13.15 7.37 2.93
C LEU A 48 12.71 6.05 2.29
N ASP A 49 13.64 5.25 1.79
CA ASP A 49 13.38 3.92 1.23
C ASP A 49 12.81 2.95 2.28
N ALA A 50 13.35 2.98 3.50
CA ALA A 50 12.82 2.21 4.62
C ALA A 50 11.39 2.63 4.97
N LEU A 51 11.09 3.94 4.96
CA LEU A 51 9.74 4.46 5.16
C LEU A 51 8.79 3.99 4.06
N PHE A 52 9.19 4.07 2.79
CA PHE A 52 8.38 3.56 1.67
C PHE A 52 8.11 2.06 1.79
N SER A 53 9.11 1.28 2.19
CA SER A 53 8.97 -0.17 2.39
C SER A 53 8.01 -0.52 3.52
N SER A 54 7.89 0.35 4.53
CA SER A 54 6.95 0.18 5.64
C SER A 54 5.51 0.52 5.27
N LEU A 55 5.29 1.32 4.21
CA LEU A 55 3.97 1.69 3.76
C LEU A 55 3.17 0.46 3.32
N ARG A 56 1.89 0.47 3.65
CA ARG A 56 0.92 -0.53 3.20
C ARG A 56 -0.22 0.18 2.47
N PRO A 57 0.04 0.70 1.26
CA PRO A 57 -0.97 1.41 0.51
C PRO A 57 -2.12 0.47 0.18
N ARG A 58 -3.34 0.97 0.35
CA ARG A 58 -4.56 0.24 0.04
C ARG A 58 -5.32 0.97 -1.05
N ALA A 59 -5.64 0.26 -2.11
CA ALA A 59 -6.49 0.82 -3.14
C ALA A 59 -7.84 1.24 -2.55
N PRO A 60 -8.35 2.43 -2.91
CA PRO A 60 -9.68 2.87 -2.51
C PRO A 60 -10.72 1.83 -2.91
N ARG A 61 -11.75 1.63 -2.11
CA ARG A 61 -12.82 0.66 -2.40
C ARG A 61 -14.04 1.37 -2.96
N ARG A 62 -14.73 0.69 -3.84
CA ARG A 62 -16.04 1.12 -4.36
C ARG A 62 -17.09 0.05 -4.12
N THR A 63 -18.33 0.46 -3.99
CA THR A 63 -19.47 -0.45 -3.95
C THR A 63 -19.59 -1.16 -5.30
N ALA A 64 -19.64 -2.48 -5.28
CA ALA A 64 -19.85 -3.28 -6.49
C ALA A 64 -21.33 -3.28 -6.87
N THR A 65 -21.61 -3.37 -8.17
CA THR A 65 -22.97 -3.57 -8.66
C THR A 65 -23.48 -4.96 -8.30
N ARG A 66 -22.58 -5.95 -8.34
CA ARG A 66 -22.93 -7.34 -7.99
C ARG A 66 -23.19 -7.46 -6.50
N ARG A 67 -24.31 -8.09 -6.15
CA ARG A 67 -24.67 -8.44 -4.78
C ARG A 67 -24.07 -9.79 -4.40
N THR A 68 -23.65 -9.91 -3.16
CA THR A 68 -23.10 -11.14 -2.59
C THR A 68 -23.93 -11.59 -1.40
N PRO A 69 -24.05 -12.89 -1.14
CA PRO A 69 -24.71 -13.41 0.05
C PRO A 69 -24.16 -12.78 1.32
N TRP A 70 -25.03 -12.45 2.24
CA TRP A 70 -24.62 -11.84 3.50
C TRP A 70 -25.60 -12.23 4.62
N ARG A 71 -25.29 -11.86 5.86
CA ARG A 71 -26.13 -12.14 7.04
C ARG A 71 -27.28 -11.17 7.22
N ARG A 72 -27.20 -9.97 6.63
CA ARG A 72 -28.19 -8.89 6.74
C ARG A 72 -28.17 -8.05 5.45
N GLY A 73 -29.22 -7.27 5.22
CA GLY A 73 -29.30 -6.36 4.07
C GLY A 73 -30.59 -6.55 3.30
N ASP A 74 -30.51 -6.64 1.97
CA ASP A 74 -31.68 -6.88 1.12
C ASP A 74 -32.02 -8.37 1.11
N VAL A 75 -33.29 -8.71 1.00
CA VAL A 75 -33.73 -10.09 0.82
C VAL A 75 -33.29 -10.61 -0.55
N ASP A 76 -32.67 -11.78 -0.58
CA ASP A 76 -32.39 -12.52 -1.82
C ASP A 76 -33.57 -13.46 -2.14
N ALA A 77 -34.64 -12.90 -2.72
CA ALA A 77 -35.84 -13.61 -3.00
C ALA A 77 -35.61 -14.88 -3.85
N ALA A 78 -34.73 -14.77 -4.87
CA ALA A 78 -34.43 -15.89 -5.74
C ALA A 78 -33.72 -17.04 -5.01
N ARG A 79 -32.82 -16.72 -4.08
CA ARG A 79 -32.16 -17.74 -3.26
C ARG A 79 -33.09 -18.32 -2.21
N THR A 80 -33.87 -17.49 -1.54
CA THR A 80 -34.88 -17.92 -0.56
C THR A 80 -35.87 -18.87 -1.23
N HIS A 81 -36.42 -18.49 -2.39
CA HIS A 81 -37.38 -19.34 -3.14
C HIS A 81 -36.75 -20.67 -3.55
N ARG A 82 -35.51 -20.69 -4.07
CA ARG A 82 -34.84 -21.97 -4.40
C ARG A 82 -34.66 -22.85 -3.16
N GLN A 83 -34.37 -22.29 -2.01
CA GLN A 83 -34.26 -23.04 -0.75
C GLN A 83 -35.59 -23.61 -0.30
N MET A 84 -36.71 -22.88 -0.46
CA MET A 84 -38.03 -23.37 -0.18
C MET A 84 -38.43 -24.54 -1.11
N LEU A 85 -38.17 -24.43 -2.42
CA LEU A 85 -38.42 -25.50 -3.37
C LEU A 85 -37.61 -26.75 -3.05
N ALA A 86 -36.33 -26.60 -2.68
CA ALA A 86 -35.48 -27.72 -2.28
C ALA A 86 -35.98 -28.43 -1.00
N ARG A 87 -36.81 -27.76 -0.19
CA ARG A 87 -37.47 -28.29 1.01
C ARG A 87 -38.93 -28.64 0.78
N MET A 88 -39.31 -28.98 -0.44
CA MET A 88 -40.68 -29.34 -0.82
C MET A 88 -41.74 -28.25 -0.50
N GLY A 89 -41.34 -26.98 -0.51
CA GLY A 89 -42.22 -25.83 -0.22
C GLY A 89 -42.25 -25.39 1.24
N GLU A 90 -41.54 -26.08 2.13
CA GLU A 90 -41.48 -25.65 3.53
C GLU A 90 -40.73 -24.32 3.68
N PRO A 91 -41.27 -23.39 4.51
CA PRO A 91 -40.57 -22.13 4.83
C PRO A 91 -39.21 -22.42 5.48
N GLY A 92 -38.20 -21.78 4.96
CA GLY A 92 -36.86 -21.85 5.53
C GLY A 92 -36.32 -20.45 5.89
N ASP A 93 -35.06 -20.41 6.22
CA ASP A 93 -34.39 -19.16 6.54
C ASP A 93 -34.39 -18.20 5.34
N ILE A 94 -34.61 -16.92 5.61
CA ILE A 94 -34.55 -15.88 4.61
C ILE A 94 -33.07 -15.66 4.22
N ALA A 95 -32.77 -15.82 2.94
CA ALA A 95 -31.45 -15.52 2.42
C ALA A 95 -31.28 -14.00 2.21
N TRP A 96 -30.18 -13.48 2.70
CA TRP A 96 -29.86 -12.07 2.61
C TRP A 96 -28.69 -11.83 1.64
N ARG A 97 -28.66 -10.65 1.05
CA ARG A 97 -27.58 -10.20 0.16
C ARG A 97 -27.25 -8.73 0.40
N ARG A 98 -26.01 -8.35 0.10
CA ARG A 98 -25.57 -6.95 0.11
C ARG A 98 -24.73 -6.64 -1.11
N ARG A 99 -24.55 -5.38 -1.41
CA ARG A 99 -23.55 -4.96 -2.41
C ARG A 99 -22.15 -5.24 -1.86
N GLY A 100 -21.33 -5.94 -2.61
CA GLY A 100 -19.93 -6.18 -2.30
C GLY A 100 -19.11 -4.89 -2.38
N LEU A 101 -17.90 -4.93 -1.84
CA LEU A 101 -16.90 -3.88 -2.04
C LEU A 101 -15.83 -4.43 -2.99
N ARG A 102 -15.46 -3.63 -3.97
CA ARG A 102 -14.34 -3.91 -4.88
C ARG A 102 -13.29 -2.83 -4.79
N PRO A 103 -12.00 -3.14 -4.91
CA PRO A 103 -10.96 -2.13 -5.04
C PRO A 103 -11.23 -1.31 -6.32
N ARG A 104 -10.89 -0.02 -6.28
CA ARG A 104 -10.82 0.83 -7.47
C ARG A 104 -9.53 0.56 -8.19
N ARG A 105 -9.54 0.75 -9.49
CA ARG A 105 -8.28 0.87 -10.25
C ARG A 105 -7.56 2.14 -9.82
N VAL A 106 -6.26 2.04 -9.66
CA VAL A 106 -5.34 3.14 -9.36
C VAL A 106 -4.39 3.25 -10.54
N VAL A 107 -4.26 4.42 -11.09
CA VAL A 107 -3.28 4.71 -12.13
C VAL A 107 -2.29 5.71 -11.54
N LEU A 108 -1.03 5.34 -11.51
CA LEU A 108 0.06 6.20 -11.09
C LEU A 108 0.76 6.73 -12.33
N LEU A 109 0.86 8.05 -12.43
CA LEU A 109 1.64 8.75 -13.45
C LEU A 109 2.87 9.33 -12.75
N VAL A 110 4.04 8.85 -13.11
CA VAL A 110 5.33 9.28 -12.54
C VAL A 110 6.04 10.13 -13.59
N ASP A 111 6.25 11.39 -13.28
CA ASP A 111 7.03 12.28 -14.12
C ASP A 111 8.53 11.94 -13.97
N VAL A 112 9.16 11.61 -15.09
CA VAL A 112 10.59 11.29 -15.19
C VAL A 112 11.33 12.26 -16.14
N SER A 113 10.73 13.41 -16.43
CA SER A 113 11.37 14.47 -17.21
C SER A 113 12.68 14.93 -16.53
N GLY A 114 13.58 15.55 -17.29
CA GLY A 114 14.90 15.96 -16.79
C GLY A 114 14.84 16.83 -15.53
N SER A 115 13.83 17.71 -15.41
CA SER A 115 13.60 18.51 -14.21
C SER A 115 13.19 17.69 -12.98
N MET A 116 12.59 16.52 -13.18
CA MET A 116 12.14 15.59 -12.14
C MET A 116 13.14 14.46 -11.89
N SER A 117 14.25 14.40 -12.63
CA SER A 117 15.28 13.36 -12.49
C SER A 117 15.72 13.13 -11.03
N PRO A 118 15.97 14.15 -10.20
CA PRO A 118 16.39 13.95 -8.80
C PRO A 118 15.33 13.26 -7.93
N TYR A 119 14.06 13.31 -8.35
CA TYR A 119 12.92 12.74 -7.63
C TYR A 119 12.46 11.39 -8.19
N ALA A 120 12.86 11.08 -9.43
CA ALA A 120 12.34 9.95 -10.19
C ALA A 120 12.51 8.62 -9.44
N ASP A 121 13.69 8.36 -8.89
CA ASP A 121 13.97 7.15 -8.11
C ASP A 121 13.04 6.98 -6.92
N ALA A 122 12.87 8.04 -6.12
CA ALA A 122 12.00 8.02 -4.94
C ALA A 122 10.54 7.79 -5.33
N LEU A 123 10.05 8.44 -6.39
CA LEU A 123 8.70 8.28 -6.90
C LEU A 123 8.45 6.87 -7.43
N LEU A 124 9.43 6.28 -8.09
CA LEU A 124 9.32 4.92 -8.61
C LEU A 124 9.39 3.87 -7.51
N ARG A 125 10.20 4.08 -6.46
CA ARG A 125 10.16 3.24 -5.26
C ARG A 125 8.80 3.31 -4.57
N LEU A 126 8.22 4.50 -4.47
CA LEU A 126 6.86 4.66 -3.99
C LEU A 126 5.84 3.93 -4.89
N ALA A 127 5.96 4.05 -6.21
CA ALA A 127 5.10 3.34 -7.17
C ALA A 127 5.23 1.82 -7.04
N HIS A 128 6.47 1.30 -6.87
CA HIS A 128 6.72 -0.10 -6.58
C HIS A 128 6.01 -0.55 -5.29
N THR A 129 6.06 0.25 -4.23
CA THR A 129 5.37 -0.03 -2.97
C THR A 129 3.86 -0.12 -3.16
N PHE A 130 3.26 0.74 -4.01
CA PHE A 130 1.85 0.66 -4.36
C PHE A 130 1.49 -0.63 -5.11
N VAL A 131 2.33 -1.05 -6.06
CA VAL A 131 2.10 -2.28 -6.83
C VAL A 131 2.27 -3.51 -5.95
N SER A 132 3.31 -3.55 -5.12
CA SER A 132 3.63 -4.68 -4.24
C SER A 132 2.71 -4.77 -3.02
N GLY A 133 2.36 -3.62 -2.43
CA GLY A 133 1.55 -3.53 -1.21
C GLY A 133 0.05 -3.65 -1.45
N SER A 134 -0.42 -3.44 -2.67
CA SER A 134 -1.86 -3.46 -3.00
C SER A 134 -2.46 -4.85 -3.11
N ALA A 135 -1.69 -5.91 -2.95
CA ALA A 135 -2.11 -7.28 -3.21
C ALA A 135 -2.48 -8.09 -1.96
N PRO A 136 -3.74 -8.08 -1.50
CA PRO A 136 -4.35 -9.34 -1.10
C PRO A 136 -4.47 -10.20 -2.37
N ALA A 137 -4.24 -11.51 -2.27
CA ALA A 137 -4.34 -12.44 -3.39
C ALA A 137 -5.59 -12.13 -4.26
N GLY A 138 -5.39 -11.78 -5.53
CA GLY A 138 -6.45 -11.44 -6.48
C GLY A 138 -6.66 -9.95 -6.79
N THR A 139 -5.86 -9.01 -6.27
CA THR A 139 -5.98 -7.56 -6.53
C THR A 139 -4.74 -6.92 -7.17
N ALA A 140 -3.74 -7.71 -7.53
CA ALA A 140 -2.51 -7.23 -8.20
C ALA A 140 -2.77 -6.44 -9.49
N ASP A 141 -3.94 -6.61 -10.12
CA ASP A 141 -4.31 -5.94 -11.37
C ASP A 141 -5.01 -4.58 -11.16
N THR A 142 -5.07 -4.08 -9.94
CA THR A 142 -5.78 -2.82 -9.65
C THR A 142 -4.89 -1.59 -9.73
N VAL A 143 -3.57 -1.76 -9.74
CA VAL A 143 -2.60 -0.65 -9.84
C VAL A 143 -1.86 -0.74 -11.16
N GLU A 144 -1.92 0.33 -11.93
CA GLU A 144 -1.17 0.51 -13.16
C GLU A 144 -0.22 1.69 -13.01
N VAL A 145 1.01 1.56 -13.50
CA VAL A 145 2.05 2.59 -13.41
C VAL A 145 2.53 2.96 -14.79
N PHE A 146 2.55 4.25 -15.03
CA PHE A 146 3.09 4.85 -16.25
C PHE A 146 4.12 5.91 -15.88
N THR A 147 5.16 6.02 -16.68
CA THR A 147 6.06 7.17 -16.65
C THR A 147 5.65 8.17 -17.72
N VAL A 148 5.80 9.44 -17.38
CA VAL A 148 5.57 10.59 -18.28
C VAL A 148 6.90 11.31 -18.43
N GLY A 149 7.37 11.43 -19.66
CA GLY A 149 8.51 12.20 -20.08
C GLY A 149 8.16 12.74 -21.47
N THR A 150 9.04 12.56 -22.45
CA THR A 150 8.70 12.84 -23.86
C THR A 150 7.60 11.91 -24.38
N ARG A 151 7.43 10.75 -23.73
CA ARG A 151 6.40 9.74 -24.00
C ARG A 151 5.76 9.24 -22.72
N LEU A 152 4.51 8.78 -22.88
CA LEU A 152 3.84 7.98 -21.86
C LEU A 152 4.27 6.51 -22.01
N THR A 153 4.94 5.95 -21.02
CA THR A 153 5.43 4.57 -21.06
C THR A 153 4.80 3.74 -19.95
N HIS A 154 4.20 2.60 -20.30
CA HIS A 154 3.58 1.68 -19.34
C HIS A 154 4.64 0.79 -18.69
N ILE A 155 4.89 0.95 -17.41
CA ILE A 155 5.94 0.24 -16.67
C ILE A 155 5.43 -0.70 -15.58
N THR A 156 4.12 -0.95 -15.50
CA THR A 156 3.53 -1.82 -14.46
C THR A 156 4.21 -3.17 -14.35
N ARG A 157 4.59 -3.78 -15.48
CA ARG A 157 5.27 -5.07 -15.50
C ARG A 157 6.65 -5.02 -14.83
N ALA A 158 7.39 -3.94 -15.07
CA ALA A 158 8.67 -3.69 -14.43
C ALA A 158 8.49 -3.50 -12.92
N MET A 159 7.47 -2.76 -12.50
CA MET A 159 7.15 -2.51 -11.08
C MET A 159 6.66 -3.76 -10.31
N ARG A 160 6.33 -4.86 -10.97
CA ARG A 160 5.95 -6.14 -10.34
C ARG A 160 7.15 -7.02 -9.97
N GLN A 161 8.37 -6.57 -10.19
CA GLN A 161 9.56 -7.28 -9.69
C GLN A 161 9.53 -7.34 -8.15
N GLY A 162 10.04 -8.43 -7.58
CA GLY A 162 9.94 -8.67 -6.13
C GLY A 162 10.76 -7.70 -5.26
N ASP A 163 11.72 -7.01 -5.89
CA ASP A 163 12.62 -6.06 -5.24
C ASP A 163 12.57 -4.71 -5.96
N ALA A 164 12.59 -3.63 -5.18
CA ALA A 164 12.49 -2.27 -5.70
C ALA A 164 13.66 -1.91 -6.65
N ASP A 165 14.88 -2.30 -6.31
CA ASP A 165 16.05 -1.99 -7.14
C ASP A 165 15.97 -2.71 -8.51
N ARG A 166 15.53 -3.96 -8.51
CA ARG A 166 15.27 -4.71 -9.75
C ARG A 166 14.13 -4.08 -10.55
N ALA A 167 13.11 -3.58 -9.89
CA ALA A 167 12.01 -2.89 -10.55
C ALA A 167 12.47 -1.60 -11.23
N LEU A 168 13.34 -0.81 -10.56
CA LEU A 168 13.92 0.40 -11.13
C LEU A 168 14.79 0.08 -12.34
N VAL A 169 15.68 -0.91 -12.24
CA VAL A 169 16.52 -1.36 -13.36
C VAL A 169 15.67 -1.85 -14.55
N ALA A 170 14.57 -2.56 -14.28
CA ALA A 170 13.68 -3.01 -15.35
C ALA A 170 12.91 -1.84 -15.99
N ALA A 171 12.52 -0.84 -15.18
CA ALA A 171 11.85 0.36 -15.65
C ALA A 171 12.80 1.23 -16.51
N SER A 172 14.04 1.45 -16.08
CA SER A 172 15.02 2.25 -16.82
C SER A 172 15.33 1.67 -18.21
N ARG A 173 15.28 0.36 -18.36
CA ARG A 173 15.43 -0.31 -19.68
C ARG A 173 14.22 -0.13 -20.59
N THR A 174 13.06 0.20 -20.02
CA THR A 174 11.80 0.33 -20.76
C THR A 174 11.53 1.78 -21.14
N VAL A 175 12.05 2.74 -20.38
CA VAL A 175 11.84 4.18 -20.59
C VAL A 175 13.02 4.75 -21.37
N PRO A 176 12.81 5.25 -22.61
CA PRO A 176 13.90 5.72 -23.47
C PRO A 176 14.63 6.96 -22.94
N ASP A 177 13.94 7.79 -22.20
CA ASP A 177 14.39 9.12 -21.77
C ASP A 177 14.75 9.17 -20.28
N TRP A 178 15.13 8.04 -19.74
CA TRP A 178 15.63 7.95 -18.38
C TRP A 178 17.07 8.44 -18.34
N SER A 179 17.26 9.68 -17.91
CA SER A 179 18.59 10.31 -17.73
C SER A 179 18.93 10.38 -16.26
#